data_dccff9ff662e27f1056ab79405a840fe
#
_entry.id   dccff9ff662e27f1056ab79405a840fe
#
_cell.length_a   1.000
_cell.length_b   1.000
_cell.length_c   1.000
_cell.angle_alpha   90.00
_cell.angle_beta   90.00
_cell.angle_gamma   90.00
#
_symmetry.space_group_name_H-M   'P 1'
#
loop_
_entity.id
_entity.type
_entity.pdbx_description
1 polymer ?
#
loop_
_entity_poly.entity_id
_entity_poly.type
_entity_poly.pdbx_seq_one_letter_code
_entity_poly.pdbx_strand_id
1 'polypeptide(L)'
;MTHSSFIQILWKCLFLFLPCTILAQERPSLGHWIAEDQSGIMDFTIREDTLELIVPEGLTLWYKDRLTGDYEISYHICMVMNGGKHDRLSDMNCFWAANDPKHPGKLLARSTWRNGVFRNYNTLTLLYVGYGGNDNATTRFRRYYGQFYDVDETRIKPLIKEYTDPAHLLKPNQWYQIQIRVQDNCTTFLVDGEELFRLPLEAGAGDGHFGLRLLQNHVRFTNFRIEHLN
;
A
#
# COMPACT_ATOMS: atom_id res chain seq x y z
N MET A 1 52.94 49.65 43.25
CA MET A 1 51.49 49.44 43.49
C MET A 1 50.79 49.50 42.15
N THR A 2 50.57 48.37 41.49
CA THR A 2 49.87 48.30 40.22
C THR A 2 48.95 47.13 40.29
N HIS A 3 47.62 47.41 40.34
CA HIS A 3 46.54 46.44 40.26
C HIS A 3 46.34 46.02 38.80
N SER A 4 46.50 44.71 38.50
CA SER A 4 46.16 44.11 37.27
C SER A 4 44.76 43.51 37.41
N SER A 5 43.80 44.03 36.65
CA SER A 5 42.40 43.49 36.56
C SER A 5 42.34 42.40 35.51
N PHE A 6 42.07 41.17 35.92
CA PHE A 6 41.76 40.06 35.04
C PHE A 6 40.25 40.13 34.61
N ILE A 7 40.02 40.37 33.36
CA ILE A 7 38.66 40.25 32.76
C ILE A 7 38.44 38.79 32.36
N GLN A 8 37.56 38.10 33.09
CA GLN A 8 37.08 36.77 32.70
C GLN A 8 35.96 36.94 31.68
N ILE A 9 36.21 36.51 30.42
CA ILE A 9 35.20 36.40 29.39
C ILE A 9 34.48 35.05 29.56
N LEU A 10 33.25 35.10 30.06
CA LEU A 10 32.35 33.93 30.15
C LEU A 10 31.73 33.67 28.77
N TRP A 11 32.19 32.64 28.07
CA TRP A 11 31.53 32.13 26.88
C TRP A 11 30.29 31.32 27.31
N LYS A 12 29.10 31.89 27.13
CA LYS A 12 27.85 31.16 27.24
C LYS A 12 27.63 30.38 25.94
N CYS A 13 27.93 29.08 25.95
CA CYS A 13 27.47 28.19 24.90
C CYS A 13 25.96 28.04 25.00
N LEU A 14 25.24 28.71 24.10
CA LEU A 14 23.79 28.53 23.90
C LEU A 14 23.58 27.24 23.11
N PHE A 15 23.31 26.12 23.79
CA PHE A 15 22.84 24.90 23.14
C PHE A 15 21.39 25.13 22.65
N LEU A 16 21.24 25.38 21.37
CA LEU A 16 19.92 25.30 20.70
C LEU A 16 19.48 23.82 20.69
N PHE A 17 18.64 23.47 21.66
CA PHE A 17 17.86 22.24 21.57
C PHE A 17 16.81 22.40 20.42
N LEU A 18 17.13 21.91 19.23
CA LEU A 18 16.11 21.64 18.22
C LEU A 18 15.23 20.50 18.76
N PRO A 19 13.92 20.70 18.90
CA PRO A 19 13.03 19.60 19.24
C PRO A 19 13.05 18.62 18.07
N CYS A 20 13.69 17.47 18.26
CA CYS A 20 13.54 16.33 17.39
C CYS A 20 12.09 15.83 17.58
N THR A 21 11.18 16.26 16.72
CA THR A 21 9.84 15.67 16.67
C THR A 21 10.02 14.25 16.18
N ILE A 22 10.13 13.30 17.11
CA ILE A 22 9.96 11.88 16.84
C ILE A 22 8.51 11.74 16.42
N LEU A 23 8.25 11.65 15.11
CA LEU A 23 6.96 11.22 14.60
C LEU A 23 6.73 9.82 15.20
N ALA A 24 5.77 9.73 16.10
CA ALA A 24 5.40 8.45 16.69
C ALA A 24 4.93 7.55 15.54
N GLN A 25 5.71 6.54 15.22
CA GLN A 25 5.35 5.52 14.24
C GLN A 25 4.17 4.76 14.83
N GLU A 26 2.99 4.90 14.20
CA GLU A 26 1.82 4.14 14.63
C GLU A 26 2.11 2.64 14.50
N ARG A 27 1.89 1.90 15.59
CA ARG A 27 2.06 0.45 15.57
C ARG A 27 1.05 -0.17 14.62
N PRO A 28 1.43 -1.19 13.83
CA PRO A 28 0.47 -1.89 12.98
C PRO A 28 -0.68 -2.43 13.84
N SER A 29 -1.87 -1.96 13.57
CA SER A 29 -3.08 -2.47 14.19
C SER A 29 -4.14 -2.60 13.11
N LEU A 30 -4.99 -3.63 13.20
CA LEU A 30 -6.12 -3.74 12.30
C LEU A 30 -7.19 -2.66 12.56
N GLY A 31 -7.01 -1.82 13.59
CA GLY A 31 -7.92 -0.72 13.93
C GLY A 31 -8.14 0.29 12.81
N HIS A 32 -7.13 0.53 11.98
CA HIS A 32 -7.22 1.41 10.81
C HIS A 32 -7.63 0.70 9.51
N TRP A 33 -7.92 -0.60 9.58
CA TRP A 33 -8.23 -1.42 8.42
C TRP A 33 -9.60 -2.07 8.51
N ILE A 34 -10.20 -2.31 7.36
CA ILE A 34 -11.36 -3.20 7.20
C ILE A 34 -10.89 -4.40 6.39
N ALA A 35 -11.03 -5.58 6.98
CA ALA A 35 -10.70 -6.82 6.31
C ALA A 35 -11.90 -7.35 5.53
N GLU A 36 -11.66 -7.67 4.26
CA GLU A 36 -12.54 -8.48 3.43
C GLU A 36 -11.83 -9.84 3.27
N ASP A 37 -12.17 -10.79 4.14
CA ASP A 37 -11.55 -12.12 4.21
C ASP A 37 -12.50 -13.17 3.68
N GLN A 38 -12.16 -13.74 2.51
CA GLN A 38 -12.98 -14.77 1.84
C GLN A 38 -13.04 -16.07 2.65
N SER A 39 -11.97 -16.39 3.36
CA SER A 39 -11.91 -17.62 4.18
C SER A 39 -12.68 -17.50 5.49
N GLY A 40 -12.80 -16.28 6.03
CA GLY A 40 -13.30 -16.01 7.37
C GLY A 40 -12.40 -16.52 8.50
N ILE A 41 -11.21 -17.01 8.18
CA ILE A 41 -10.24 -17.62 9.11
C ILE A 41 -8.80 -17.15 8.88
N MET A 42 -8.62 -15.97 8.28
CA MET A 42 -7.26 -15.42 8.22
C MET A 42 -6.70 -15.30 9.63
N ASP A 43 -5.42 -15.59 9.78
CA ASP A 43 -4.70 -15.39 11.03
C ASP A 43 -3.73 -14.22 10.90
N PHE A 44 -3.54 -13.49 11.99
CA PHE A 44 -2.56 -12.41 12.02
C PHE A 44 -1.90 -12.28 13.38
N THR A 45 -0.65 -11.89 13.38
CA THR A 45 0.09 -11.49 14.58
C THR A 45 0.75 -10.13 14.36
N ILE A 46 0.85 -9.36 15.44
CA ILE A 46 1.56 -8.08 15.44
C ILE A 46 2.76 -8.23 16.36
N ARG A 47 3.94 -8.07 15.80
CA ARG A 47 5.21 -8.07 16.55
C ARG A 47 5.94 -6.76 16.29
N GLU A 48 6.11 -5.97 17.35
CA GLU A 48 6.67 -4.63 17.27
C GLU A 48 5.86 -3.76 16.29
N ASP A 49 6.37 -3.48 15.10
CA ASP A 49 5.76 -2.70 14.04
C ASP A 49 5.36 -3.54 12.81
N THR A 50 5.53 -4.86 12.90
CA THR A 50 5.29 -5.79 11.79
C THR A 50 3.98 -6.56 12.00
N LEU A 51 3.10 -6.46 11.00
CA LEU A 51 1.91 -7.28 10.84
C LEU A 51 2.28 -8.53 10.02
N GLU A 52 2.18 -9.71 10.61
CA GLU A 52 2.34 -10.99 9.93
C GLU A 52 0.95 -11.58 9.67
N LEU A 53 0.67 -11.95 8.42
CA LEU A 53 -0.62 -12.42 7.94
C LEU A 53 -0.49 -13.80 7.33
N ILE A 54 -1.37 -14.73 7.75
CA ILE A 54 -1.59 -16.02 7.10
C ILE A 54 -2.96 -15.95 6.43
N VAL A 55 -2.94 -16.01 5.10
CA VAL A 55 -4.11 -15.75 4.24
C VAL A 55 -4.49 -17.04 3.52
N PRO A 56 -5.52 -17.78 3.98
CA PRO A 56 -5.93 -19.05 3.37
C PRO A 56 -6.58 -18.94 2.00
N GLU A 57 -7.28 -17.81 1.74
CA GLU A 57 -7.98 -17.51 0.48
C GLU A 57 -7.74 -16.05 0.07
N GLY A 58 -8.73 -15.40 -0.53
CA GLY A 58 -8.63 -14.00 -0.91
C GLY A 58 -8.81 -13.06 0.29
N LEU A 59 -7.89 -12.11 0.46
CA LEU A 59 -7.96 -11.07 1.49
C LEU A 59 -7.74 -9.71 0.87
N THR A 60 -8.57 -8.72 1.24
CA THR A 60 -8.24 -7.30 1.04
C THR A 60 -8.32 -6.56 2.37
N LEU A 61 -7.24 -5.91 2.76
CA LEU A 61 -7.22 -4.96 3.86
C LEU A 61 -7.38 -3.56 3.30
N TRP A 62 -8.55 -2.95 3.51
CA TRP A 62 -8.84 -1.58 3.12
C TRP A 62 -8.41 -0.60 4.21
N TYR A 63 -7.58 0.37 3.87
CA TYR A 63 -7.33 1.50 4.74
C TYR A 63 -8.59 2.36 4.84
N LYS A 64 -8.99 2.72 6.08
CA LYS A 64 -10.29 3.34 6.34
C LYS A 64 -10.41 4.74 5.78
N ASP A 65 -9.32 5.51 5.79
CA ASP A 65 -9.37 6.88 5.35
C ASP A 65 -9.33 6.96 3.83
N ARG A 66 -10.13 7.87 3.29
CA ARG A 66 -10.12 8.20 1.88
C ARG A 66 -9.00 9.19 1.61
N LEU A 67 -8.13 8.88 0.66
CA LEU A 67 -7.04 9.74 0.23
C LEU A 67 -7.53 10.68 -0.87
N THR A 68 -7.09 11.94 -0.84
CA THR A 68 -7.48 12.97 -1.80
C THR A 68 -6.31 13.94 -2.06
N GLY A 69 -6.30 14.53 -3.25
CA GLY A 69 -5.24 15.44 -3.66
C GLY A 69 -3.92 14.71 -3.92
N ASP A 70 -2.81 15.37 -3.63
CA ASP A 70 -1.48 14.81 -3.81
C ASP A 70 -1.03 14.06 -2.56
N TYR A 71 -0.61 12.79 -2.72
CA TYR A 71 -0.18 11.94 -1.60
C TYR A 71 0.83 10.88 -2.04
N GLU A 72 1.55 10.35 -1.06
CA GLU A 72 2.37 9.15 -1.19
C GLU A 72 1.95 8.11 -0.14
N ILE A 73 1.81 6.86 -0.58
CA ILE A 73 1.66 5.68 0.27
C ILE A 73 2.98 4.93 0.21
N SER A 74 3.55 4.58 1.37
CA SER A 74 4.74 3.75 1.43
C SER A 74 4.61 2.64 2.46
N TYR A 75 5.21 1.48 2.19
CA TYR A 75 5.27 0.34 3.10
C TYR A 75 6.35 -0.65 2.70
N HIS A 76 6.69 -1.54 3.64
CA HIS A 76 7.54 -2.70 3.36
C HIS A 76 6.71 -3.98 3.44
N ILE A 77 6.99 -4.91 2.53
CA ILE A 77 6.27 -6.17 2.45
C ILE A 77 7.21 -7.31 2.04
N CYS A 78 6.98 -8.49 2.62
CA CYS A 78 7.76 -9.69 2.37
C CYS A 78 6.83 -10.90 2.22
N MET A 79 7.02 -11.67 1.14
CA MET A 79 6.35 -12.96 0.96
C MET A 79 7.17 -14.02 1.68
N VAL A 80 6.59 -14.62 2.73
CA VAL A 80 7.26 -15.63 3.56
C VAL A 80 7.20 -17.00 2.90
N MET A 81 8.37 -17.62 2.74
CA MET A 81 8.54 -18.92 2.10
C MET A 81 9.41 -19.81 2.99
N ASN A 82 8.82 -20.35 4.07
CA ASN A 82 9.50 -21.19 5.08
C ASN A 82 8.99 -22.63 5.08
N GLY A 83 8.18 -23.02 4.09
CA GLY A 83 7.58 -24.34 3.96
C GLY A 83 6.25 -24.51 4.70
N GLY A 84 5.61 -23.42 5.09
CA GLY A 84 4.27 -23.41 5.68
C GLY A 84 3.17 -23.72 4.64
N LYS A 85 2.01 -24.16 5.13
CA LYS A 85 0.86 -24.55 4.29
C LYS A 85 0.41 -23.45 3.32
N HIS A 86 0.54 -22.19 3.71
CA HIS A 86 0.10 -21.02 2.93
C HIS A 86 1.27 -20.22 2.37
N ASP A 87 2.49 -20.78 2.41
CA ASP A 87 3.65 -20.15 1.81
C ASP A 87 3.59 -20.28 0.29
N ARG A 88 3.03 -19.27 -0.36
CA ARG A 88 2.93 -19.17 -1.82
C ARG A 88 3.57 -17.89 -2.30
N LEU A 89 4.50 -18.01 -3.24
CA LEU A 89 5.22 -16.89 -3.82
C LEU A 89 4.43 -16.31 -5.00
N SER A 90 3.35 -15.60 -4.70
CA SER A 90 2.49 -14.98 -5.72
C SER A 90 1.57 -13.94 -5.08
N ASP A 91 1.04 -13.02 -5.91
CA ASP A 91 -0.06 -12.13 -5.55
C ASP A 91 0.21 -11.15 -4.39
N MET A 92 1.37 -10.49 -4.43
CA MET A 92 1.67 -9.32 -3.62
C MET A 92 1.02 -8.09 -4.26
N ASN A 93 -0.29 -7.98 -4.13
CA ASN A 93 -1.08 -7.03 -4.91
C ASN A 93 -1.55 -5.84 -4.07
N CYS A 94 -1.87 -4.74 -4.74
CA CYS A 94 -2.53 -3.61 -4.09
C CYS A 94 -3.50 -2.89 -5.02
N PHE A 95 -4.45 -2.19 -4.39
CA PHE A 95 -5.38 -1.25 -4.99
C PHE A 95 -5.12 0.15 -4.46
N TRP A 96 -5.31 1.18 -5.28
CA TRP A 96 -5.41 2.57 -4.80
C TRP A 96 -6.37 3.36 -5.68
N ALA A 97 -6.68 4.59 -5.26
CA ALA A 97 -7.72 5.41 -5.89
C ALA A 97 -9.06 4.66 -6.03
N ALA A 98 -9.37 3.75 -5.08
CA ALA A 98 -10.52 2.89 -5.18
C ALA A 98 -11.81 3.60 -4.78
N ASN A 99 -12.82 3.52 -5.66
CA ASN A 99 -14.15 4.08 -5.48
C ASN A 99 -15.21 3.09 -5.99
N ASP A 100 -16.42 3.15 -5.43
CA ASP A 100 -17.57 2.41 -5.94
C ASP A 100 -18.45 3.37 -6.79
N PRO A 101 -18.41 3.30 -8.13
CA PRO A 101 -19.13 4.24 -8.97
C PRO A 101 -20.66 4.07 -8.90
N LYS A 102 -21.15 2.87 -8.55
CA LYS A 102 -22.58 2.61 -8.35
C LYS A 102 -23.07 3.02 -6.95
N HIS A 103 -22.16 3.18 -5.98
CA HIS A 103 -22.45 3.57 -4.60
C HIS A 103 -21.43 4.59 -4.11
N PRO A 104 -21.47 5.85 -4.61
CA PRO A 104 -20.50 6.88 -4.26
C PRO A 104 -20.37 7.08 -2.75
N GLY A 105 -19.13 7.15 -2.25
CA GLY A 105 -18.82 7.31 -0.83
C GLY A 105 -19.11 6.09 0.06
N LYS A 106 -19.56 4.96 -0.50
CA LYS A 106 -19.97 3.76 0.26
C LYS A 106 -19.09 2.54 -0.01
N LEU A 107 -17.85 2.73 -0.48
CA LEU A 107 -16.94 1.60 -0.76
C LEU A 107 -16.86 0.67 0.46
N LEU A 108 -16.49 1.18 1.62
CA LEU A 108 -16.29 0.36 2.83
C LEU A 108 -17.59 -0.24 3.37
N ALA A 109 -18.72 0.41 3.19
CA ALA A 109 -20.03 -0.13 3.61
C ALA A 109 -20.43 -1.41 2.84
N ARG A 110 -19.76 -1.72 1.72
CA ARG A 110 -20.00 -2.92 0.93
C ARG A 110 -18.95 -4.02 1.12
N SER A 111 -18.11 -3.91 2.12
CA SER A 111 -17.04 -4.88 2.42
C SER A 111 -17.58 -6.28 2.64
N THR A 112 -18.67 -6.43 3.37
CA THR A 112 -19.31 -7.74 3.60
C THR A 112 -19.77 -8.41 2.29
N TRP A 113 -20.24 -7.63 1.32
CA TRP A 113 -20.66 -8.17 0.02
C TRP A 113 -19.45 -8.58 -0.84
N ARG A 114 -18.36 -7.80 -0.84
CA ARG A 114 -17.16 -8.14 -1.60
C ARG A 114 -16.41 -9.31 -0.98
N ASN A 115 -16.32 -9.31 0.35
CA ASN A 115 -15.83 -10.42 1.17
C ASN A 115 -14.56 -11.11 0.64
N GLY A 116 -13.58 -10.35 0.14
CA GLY A 116 -12.33 -10.92 -0.36
C GLY A 116 -12.42 -11.66 -1.71
N VAL A 117 -13.60 -11.81 -2.29
CA VAL A 117 -13.80 -12.47 -3.59
C VAL A 117 -13.33 -11.57 -4.72
N PHE A 118 -12.26 -11.97 -5.44
CA PHE A 118 -11.58 -11.10 -6.42
C PHE A 118 -12.50 -10.55 -7.52
N ARG A 119 -13.44 -11.35 -8.02
CA ARG A 119 -14.39 -10.93 -9.05
C ARG A 119 -15.25 -9.74 -8.61
N ASN A 120 -15.56 -9.63 -7.32
CA ASN A 120 -16.45 -8.59 -6.80
C ASN A 120 -15.79 -7.19 -6.85
N TYR A 121 -14.47 -7.11 -6.94
CA TYR A 121 -13.74 -5.84 -7.14
C TYR A 121 -13.88 -5.28 -8.56
N ASN A 122 -14.36 -6.06 -9.52
CA ASN A 122 -14.68 -5.58 -10.87
C ASN A 122 -15.76 -4.50 -10.87
N THR A 123 -16.52 -4.35 -9.78
CA THR A 123 -17.51 -3.27 -9.58
C THR A 123 -16.89 -1.93 -9.22
N LEU A 124 -15.60 -1.89 -8.92
CA LEU A 124 -14.89 -0.69 -8.47
C LEU A 124 -14.16 0.00 -9.63
N THR A 125 -14.06 1.31 -9.53
CA THR A 125 -13.07 2.09 -10.27
C THR A 125 -11.84 2.22 -9.40
N LEU A 126 -10.68 1.76 -9.86
CA LEU A 126 -9.44 1.72 -9.10
C LEU A 126 -8.21 1.54 -9.99
N LEU A 127 -7.05 1.74 -9.41
CA LEU A 127 -5.77 1.35 -9.97
C LEU A 127 -5.28 0.09 -9.24
N TYR A 128 -4.69 -0.84 -9.98
CA TYR A 128 -4.29 -2.16 -9.49
C TYR A 128 -2.90 -2.55 -9.98
N VAL A 129 -2.06 -2.92 -9.05
CA VAL A 129 -0.84 -3.66 -9.36
C VAL A 129 -0.97 -5.08 -8.82
N GLY A 130 -0.81 -6.05 -9.73
CA GLY A 130 -0.63 -7.45 -9.39
C GLY A 130 0.85 -7.81 -9.52
N TYR A 131 1.59 -7.75 -8.42
CA TYR A 131 3.02 -8.05 -8.40
C TYR A 131 3.22 -9.55 -8.15
N GLY A 132 3.91 -10.21 -9.09
CA GLY A 132 4.09 -11.67 -9.02
C GLY A 132 2.78 -12.45 -9.18
N GLY A 133 1.82 -11.93 -9.94
CA GLY A 133 0.57 -12.64 -10.23
C GLY A 133 0.79 -13.86 -11.14
N ASN A 134 -0.27 -14.71 -11.28
CA ASN A 134 -0.25 -15.93 -12.07
C ASN A 134 0.90 -16.86 -11.65
N ASP A 135 0.94 -17.23 -10.38
CA ASP A 135 2.00 -18.06 -9.79
C ASP A 135 3.41 -17.50 -10.04
N ASN A 136 3.54 -16.21 -9.78
CA ASN A 136 4.77 -15.44 -9.93
C ASN A 136 5.31 -15.41 -11.38
N ALA A 137 4.42 -15.40 -12.36
CA ALA A 137 4.81 -15.33 -13.78
C ALA A 137 4.68 -13.92 -14.37
N THR A 138 3.98 -13.00 -13.70
CA THR A 138 3.71 -11.67 -14.24
C THR A 138 3.64 -10.59 -13.16
N THR A 139 4.06 -9.36 -13.52
CA THR A 139 3.77 -8.15 -12.75
C THR A 139 3.00 -7.19 -13.65
N ARG A 140 1.74 -6.90 -13.27
CA ARG A 140 0.77 -6.20 -14.13
C ARG A 140 0.24 -4.95 -13.49
N PHE A 141 0.13 -3.89 -14.30
CA PHE A 141 -0.60 -2.68 -13.95
C PHE A 141 -1.89 -2.58 -14.77
N ARG A 142 -3.01 -2.37 -14.07
CA ARG A 142 -4.34 -2.25 -14.65
C ARG A 142 -5.09 -1.05 -14.08
N ARG A 143 -5.99 -0.47 -14.87
CA ARG A 143 -7.02 0.44 -14.39
C ARG A 143 -8.38 -0.27 -14.48
N TYR A 144 -9.16 -0.21 -13.41
CA TYR A 144 -10.49 -0.77 -13.35
C TYR A 144 -11.53 0.32 -13.59
N TYR A 145 -12.57 -0.03 -14.31
CA TYR A 145 -13.68 0.83 -14.67
C TYR A 145 -15.00 0.16 -14.26
N GLY A 146 -15.34 0.19 -12.98
CA GLY A 146 -16.49 -0.49 -12.40
C GLY A 146 -17.86 -0.09 -12.99
N GLN A 147 -17.93 1.06 -13.65
CA GLN A 147 -19.14 1.47 -14.38
C GLN A 147 -19.50 0.53 -15.53
N PHE A 148 -18.54 -0.25 -16.05
CA PHE A 148 -18.79 -1.22 -17.12
C PHE A 148 -19.16 -2.62 -16.60
N TYR A 149 -19.16 -2.83 -15.28
CA TYR A 149 -19.60 -4.09 -14.70
C TYR A 149 -21.07 -4.36 -15.04
N ASP A 150 -21.37 -5.56 -15.51
CA ASP A 150 -22.67 -5.98 -16.08
C ASP A 150 -23.07 -5.25 -17.39
N VAL A 151 -22.17 -4.48 -18.00
CA VAL A 151 -22.40 -3.76 -19.26
C VAL A 151 -21.48 -4.27 -20.37
N ASP A 152 -20.16 -4.27 -20.10
CA ASP A 152 -19.14 -4.72 -21.04
C ASP A 152 -17.91 -5.21 -20.27
N GLU A 153 -17.80 -6.51 -20.06
CA GLU A 153 -16.72 -7.11 -19.29
C GLU A 153 -15.33 -6.87 -19.90
N THR A 154 -15.24 -6.65 -21.21
CA THR A 154 -13.96 -6.43 -21.89
C THR A 154 -13.32 -5.07 -21.52
N ARG A 155 -14.15 -4.14 -21.07
CA ARG A 155 -13.73 -2.76 -20.69
C ARG A 155 -13.47 -2.60 -19.20
N ILE A 156 -13.75 -3.60 -18.36
CA ILE A 156 -13.69 -3.45 -16.91
C ILE A 156 -12.27 -3.21 -16.43
N LYS A 157 -11.29 -3.97 -16.93
CA LYS A 157 -9.92 -3.97 -16.38
C LYS A 157 -8.83 -4.09 -17.45
N PRO A 158 -8.74 -3.11 -18.37
CA PRO A 158 -7.70 -3.13 -19.39
C PRO A 158 -6.30 -3.20 -18.76
N LEU A 159 -5.42 -3.91 -19.43
CA LEU A 159 -4.01 -3.96 -19.12
C LEU A 159 -3.35 -2.66 -19.60
N ILE A 160 -2.58 -2.02 -18.73
CA ILE A 160 -1.79 -0.83 -19.06
C ILE A 160 -0.36 -1.23 -19.38
N LYS A 161 0.26 -2.02 -18.49
CA LYS A 161 1.64 -2.48 -18.67
C LYS A 161 1.84 -3.82 -17.95
N GLU A 162 2.75 -4.64 -18.48
CA GLU A 162 3.12 -5.94 -17.92
C GLU A 162 4.62 -6.16 -18.00
N TYR A 163 5.14 -6.82 -16.98
CA TYR A 163 6.47 -7.42 -16.96
C TYR A 163 6.35 -8.93 -16.75
N THR A 164 7.22 -9.69 -17.42
CA THR A 164 7.30 -11.17 -17.31
C THR A 164 8.73 -11.64 -17.08
N ASP A 165 9.67 -10.72 -17.05
CA ASP A 165 11.08 -11.03 -16.81
C ASP A 165 11.37 -11.21 -15.32
N PRO A 166 12.41 -12.02 -14.98
CA PRO A 166 12.71 -12.35 -13.57
C PRO A 166 13.07 -11.16 -12.67
N ALA A 167 13.51 -10.02 -13.24
CA ALA A 167 13.85 -8.84 -12.45
C ALA A 167 12.61 -8.19 -11.80
N HIS A 168 11.44 -8.37 -12.42
CA HIS A 168 10.18 -7.82 -11.98
C HIS A 168 9.24 -8.85 -11.36
N LEU A 169 9.76 -9.99 -10.90
CA LEU A 169 9.02 -11.03 -10.21
C LEU A 169 9.43 -11.13 -8.74
N LEU A 170 8.59 -11.77 -7.92
CA LEU A 170 8.84 -11.96 -6.50
C LEU A 170 10.02 -12.92 -6.25
N LYS A 171 10.79 -12.63 -5.21
CA LYS A 171 11.79 -13.54 -4.65
C LYS A 171 11.36 -13.96 -3.23
N PRO A 172 11.61 -15.21 -2.85
CA PRO A 172 11.21 -15.73 -1.53
C PRO A 172 11.95 -14.98 -0.41
N ASN A 173 11.22 -14.65 0.64
CA ASN A 173 11.74 -14.00 1.85
C ASN A 173 12.48 -12.68 1.63
N GLN A 174 12.27 -12.03 0.47
CA GLN A 174 12.80 -10.70 0.20
C GLN A 174 11.82 -9.63 0.69
N TRP A 175 12.33 -8.61 1.37
CA TRP A 175 11.60 -7.40 1.64
C TRP A 175 11.60 -6.49 0.42
N TYR A 176 10.45 -5.92 0.13
CA TYR A 176 10.24 -4.91 -0.91
C TYR A 176 9.75 -3.63 -0.26
N GLN A 177 10.34 -2.51 -0.60
CA GLN A 177 9.78 -1.19 -0.32
C GLN A 177 8.85 -0.80 -1.47
N ILE A 178 7.58 -0.63 -1.17
CA ILE A 178 6.59 -0.17 -2.14
C ILE A 178 6.29 1.30 -1.88
N GLN A 179 6.26 2.09 -2.95
CA GLN A 179 5.84 3.49 -2.92
C GLN A 179 4.81 3.72 -4.04
N ILE A 180 3.70 4.33 -3.68
CA ILE A 180 2.63 4.71 -4.61
C ILE A 180 2.44 6.21 -4.45
N ARG A 181 2.78 6.97 -5.47
CA ARG A 181 2.62 8.43 -5.45
C ARG A 181 1.51 8.84 -6.39
N VAL A 182 0.65 9.72 -5.93
CA VAL A 182 -0.31 10.48 -6.74
C VAL A 182 0.06 11.93 -6.58
N GLN A 183 0.46 12.57 -7.68
CA GLN A 183 0.90 13.96 -7.68
C GLN A 183 0.76 14.57 -9.08
N ASP A 184 0.35 15.83 -9.17
CA ASP A 184 0.26 16.58 -10.44
C ASP A 184 -0.53 15.84 -11.53
N ASN A 185 -1.69 15.27 -11.18
CA ASN A 185 -2.51 14.42 -12.06
C ASN A 185 -1.72 13.26 -12.71
N CYS A 186 -0.85 12.66 -11.95
CA CYS A 186 -0.09 11.49 -12.36
C CYS A 186 0.01 10.50 -11.20
N THR A 187 -0.01 9.21 -11.49
CA THR A 187 0.34 8.19 -10.48
C THR A 187 1.57 7.43 -10.91
N THR A 188 2.43 7.11 -9.91
CA THR A 188 3.59 6.25 -10.07
C THR A 188 3.59 5.14 -9.05
N PHE A 189 4.09 3.97 -9.44
CA PHE A 189 4.32 2.83 -8.58
C PHE A 189 5.80 2.46 -8.63
N LEU A 190 6.46 2.48 -7.47
CA LEU A 190 7.88 2.19 -7.33
C LEU A 190 8.08 0.96 -6.43
N VAL A 191 9.10 0.21 -6.74
CA VAL A 191 9.60 -0.91 -5.93
C VAL A 191 11.08 -0.70 -5.67
N ASP A 192 11.49 -0.65 -4.40
CA ASP A 192 12.87 -0.42 -3.96
C ASP A 192 13.51 0.83 -4.60
N GLY A 193 12.67 1.88 -4.81
CA GLY A 193 13.06 3.15 -5.42
C GLY A 193 13.06 3.16 -6.95
N GLU A 194 12.86 2.02 -7.62
CA GLU A 194 12.72 1.94 -9.08
C GLU A 194 11.27 2.15 -9.52
N GLU A 195 11.04 3.08 -10.46
CA GLU A 195 9.72 3.32 -11.04
C GLU A 195 9.35 2.21 -12.04
N LEU A 196 8.39 1.35 -11.68
CA LEU A 196 7.88 0.31 -12.57
C LEU A 196 6.75 0.81 -13.46
N PHE A 197 5.85 1.59 -12.89
CA PHE A 197 4.65 2.05 -13.59
C PHE A 197 4.41 3.53 -13.38
N ARG A 198 3.94 4.19 -14.44
CA ARG A 198 3.49 5.58 -14.46
C ARG A 198 2.22 5.70 -15.31
N LEU A 199 1.27 6.51 -14.86
CA LEU A 199 0.04 6.78 -15.60
C LEU A 199 -0.43 8.21 -15.35
N PRO A 200 -0.61 9.03 -16.41
CA PRO A 200 -1.36 10.28 -16.31
C PRO A 200 -2.82 10.03 -15.89
N LEU A 201 -3.36 10.89 -15.05
CA LEU A 201 -4.71 10.81 -14.53
C LEU A 201 -5.52 12.05 -14.90
N GLU A 202 -6.82 11.92 -15.06
CA GLU A 202 -7.71 13.07 -15.04
C GLU A 202 -7.76 13.65 -13.62
N ALA A 203 -8.12 14.93 -13.48
CA ALA A 203 -8.23 15.61 -12.19
C ALA A 203 -9.16 14.82 -11.23
N GLY A 204 -8.67 14.56 -10.03
CA GLY A 204 -9.39 13.79 -9.00
C GLY A 204 -9.47 12.27 -9.25
N ALA A 205 -8.94 11.76 -10.36
CA ALA A 205 -8.95 10.31 -10.62
C ALA A 205 -7.96 9.51 -9.75
N GLY A 206 -7.11 10.21 -9.01
CA GLY A 206 -6.23 9.65 -7.99
C GLY A 206 -6.87 9.51 -6.61
N ASP A 207 -8.02 10.14 -6.38
CA ASP A 207 -8.72 10.10 -5.10
C ASP A 207 -9.40 8.76 -4.84
N GLY A 208 -9.32 8.24 -3.60
CA GLY A 208 -10.00 7.00 -3.23
C GLY A 208 -9.35 6.29 -2.05
N HIS A 209 -9.71 5.03 -1.86
CA HIS A 209 -9.15 4.19 -0.79
C HIS A 209 -7.96 3.37 -1.30
N PHE A 210 -7.05 3.08 -0.35
CA PHE A 210 -5.97 2.11 -0.54
C PHE A 210 -6.40 0.75 -0.01
N GLY A 211 -6.01 -0.34 -0.70
CA GLY A 211 -6.23 -1.70 -0.27
C GLY A 211 -5.03 -2.60 -0.55
N LEU A 212 -4.52 -3.27 0.50
CA LEU A 212 -3.56 -4.36 0.34
C LEU A 212 -4.35 -5.62 -0.08
N ARG A 213 -4.00 -6.21 -1.22
CA ARG A 213 -4.71 -7.37 -1.78
C ARG A 213 -3.82 -8.61 -1.85
N LEU A 214 -4.23 -9.67 -1.18
CA LEU A 214 -3.49 -10.91 -1.01
C LEU A 214 -4.33 -12.12 -1.43
N LEU A 215 -3.67 -13.23 -1.81
CA LEU A 215 -4.34 -14.48 -2.19
C LEU A 215 -3.47 -15.67 -1.81
N GLN A 216 -3.94 -16.47 -0.85
CA GLN A 216 -3.29 -17.72 -0.43
C GLN A 216 -1.81 -17.57 -0.13
N ASN A 217 -1.45 -16.62 0.74
CA ASN A 217 -0.06 -16.31 1.06
C ASN A 217 0.19 -16.12 2.55
N HIS A 218 1.48 -16.18 2.88
CA HIS A 218 2.03 -15.81 4.17
C HIS A 218 2.87 -14.55 3.97
N VAL A 219 2.52 -13.47 4.65
CA VAL A 219 3.05 -12.14 4.37
C VAL A 219 3.45 -11.43 5.64
N ARG A 220 4.57 -10.69 5.60
CA ARG A 220 4.93 -9.68 6.60
C ARG A 220 4.83 -8.30 5.99
N PHE A 221 4.18 -7.40 6.72
CA PHE A 221 3.88 -6.04 6.29
C PHE A 221 4.22 -5.07 7.42
N THR A 222 4.98 -4.01 7.11
CA THR A 222 5.45 -3.05 8.12
C THR A 222 5.69 -1.67 7.51
N ASN A 223 5.96 -0.69 8.35
CA ASN A 223 6.30 0.69 7.96
C ASN A 223 5.25 1.35 7.05
N PHE A 224 3.98 1.03 7.22
CA PHE A 224 2.92 1.68 6.44
C PHE A 224 2.81 3.16 6.81
N ARG A 225 2.87 4.01 5.80
CA ARG A 225 2.79 5.47 5.95
C ARG A 225 1.99 6.07 4.81
N ILE A 226 1.31 7.17 5.11
CA ILE A 226 0.66 8.05 4.14
C ILE A 226 1.19 9.45 4.41
N GLU A 227 1.70 10.09 3.36
CA GLU A 227 2.15 11.48 3.39
C GLU A 227 1.34 12.28 2.39
N HIS A 228 0.76 13.41 2.83
CA HIS A 228 0.16 14.38 1.93
C HIS A 228 1.26 15.28 1.39
N LEU A 229 1.30 15.40 0.06
CA LEU A 229 2.30 16.19 -0.65
C LEU A 229 1.75 17.62 -0.88
N ASN A 230 2.63 18.60 -0.80
CA ASN A 230 2.27 20.02 -1.00
C ASN A 230 2.54 20.44 -2.44
#